data_b5375a1a523b88293784bf7f9eff09c8
#
_entry.id   b5375a1a523b88293784bf7f9eff09c8
#
_cell.length_a   1.000
_cell.length_b   1.000
_cell.length_c   1.000
_cell.angle_alpha   90.00
_cell.angle_beta   90.00
_cell.angle_gamma   90.00
#
_symmetry.space_group_name_H-M   'P 1'
#
loop_
_entity.id
_entity.type
_entity.pdbx_description
1 polymer ?
#
loop_
_entity_poly.entity_id
_entity_poly.type
_entity_poly.pdbx_seq_one_letter_code
_entity_poly.pdbx_strand_id
1 'polypeptide(L)'
;SVLQELIFSLKKLLDGADSGKIIKEGIKTVILGKPNVGKSSLLNLLAGEEKAIVTNIAGTTRDALEESIKIKGIGFQMIDTAGIRSTEDVVEKIGVEKAIRFAKDADLILYVIDSSVILDENDFEIFPLLKGKHAVILLNKTDLPSVVTEEEIKKESGGLYPIVKISTTKHTGIEELEDTVSQLFFHGTISFQNEVYLTNLRHKEAVREAYESLLMVEKSISMNLPEDFYSIDLMNSYAQLGRIIGEEVDDDLVNEIFSKFCMGK
;
A
#
# COMPACT_ATOMS: atom_id res chain seq x y z
N SER A 1 4.93 15.01 27.87
CA SER A 1 5.34 16.42 27.58
C SER A 1 4.88 16.81 26.19
N VAL A 2 4.71 18.12 25.95
CA VAL A 2 4.31 18.64 24.62
C VAL A 2 5.26 18.11 23.51
N LEU A 3 6.57 18.08 23.76
CA LEU A 3 7.55 17.56 22.82
C LEU A 3 7.27 16.10 22.40
N GLN A 4 6.98 15.24 23.37
CA GLN A 4 6.68 13.82 23.08
C GLN A 4 5.35 13.65 22.32
N GLU A 5 4.36 14.50 22.58
CA GLU A 5 3.10 14.52 21.83
C GLU A 5 3.32 14.93 20.37
N LEU A 6 4.18 15.93 20.12
CA LEU A 6 4.56 16.36 18.79
C LEU A 6 5.34 15.27 18.05
N ILE A 7 6.35 14.66 18.69
CA ILE A 7 7.12 13.55 18.14
C ILE A 7 6.20 12.39 17.76
N PHE A 8 5.27 12.02 18.65
CA PHE A 8 4.29 10.96 18.40
C PHE A 8 3.37 11.29 17.21
N SER A 9 2.89 12.54 17.14
CA SER A 9 2.00 13.01 16.08
C SER A 9 2.69 13.00 14.72
N LEU A 10 3.93 13.49 14.63
CA LEU A 10 4.72 13.46 13.39
C LEU A 10 5.07 12.04 12.96
N LYS A 11 5.39 11.16 13.92
CA LYS A 11 5.62 9.75 13.63
C LYS A 11 4.38 9.10 13.05
N LYS A 12 3.20 9.33 13.64
CA LYS A 12 1.92 8.81 13.13
C LYS A 12 1.66 9.28 11.68
N LEU A 13 1.94 10.56 11.37
CA LEU A 13 1.81 11.10 10.01
C LEU A 13 2.79 10.44 9.04
N LEU A 14 4.02 10.15 9.46
CA LEU A 14 5.02 9.47 8.62
C LEU A 14 4.65 8.01 8.37
N ASP A 15 4.23 7.30 9.41
CA ASP A 15 3.79 5.90 9.31
C ASP A 15 2.56 5.77 8.38
N GLY A 16 1.69 6.79 8.35
CA GLY A 16 0.55 6.88 7.43
C GLY A 16 0.88 7.41 6.03
N ALA A 17 2.08 7.91 5.78
CA ALA A 17 2.42 8.59 4.51
C ALA A 17 2.45 7.65 3.30
N ASP A 18 2.87 6.39 3.47
CA ASP A 18 2.85 5.39 2.40
C ASP A 18 1.40 4.99 2.06
N SER A 19 0.55 4.90 3.07
CA SER A 19 -0.89 4.72 2.90
C SER A 19 -1.55 5.90 2.17
N GLY A 20 -1.12 7.13 2.40
CA GLY A 20 -1.61 8.33 1.71
C GLY A 20 -1.35 8.31 0.20
N LYS A 21 -0.19 7.84 -0.23
CA LYS A 21 0.11 7.62 -1.65
C LYS A 21 -0.82 6.57 -2.26
N ILE A 22 -0.99 5.46 -1.57
CA ILE A 22 -1.86 4.35 -1.99
C ILE A 22 -3.32 4.82 -2.11
N ILE A 23 -3.81 5.63 -1.16
CA ILE A 23 -5.17 6.18 -1.22
C ILE A 23 -5.36 7.08 -2.43
N LYS A 24 -4.34 7.88 -2.79
CA LYS A 24 -4.41 8.82 -3.91
C LYS A 24 -4.23 8.15 -5.27
N GLU A 25 -3.23 7.28 -5.39
CA GLU A 25 -2.82 6.68 -6.66
C GLU A 25 -3.48 5.32 -6.89
N GLY A 26 -3.95 4.67 -5.82
CA GLY A 26 -4.45 3.30 -5.85
C GLY A 26 -3.33 2.26 -5.75
N ILE A 27 -3.72 1.01 -5.50
CA ILE A 27 -2.82 -0.14 -5.41
C ILE A 27 -2.72 -0.78 -6.80
N LYS A 28 -1.53 -0.77 -7.39
CA LYS A 28 -1.27 -1.48 -8.64
C LYS A 28 -1.35 -2.98 -8.39
N THR A 29 -2.40 -3.61 -8.92
CA THR A 29 -2.74 -4.99 -8.61
C THR A 29 -2.72 -5.86 -9.87
N VAL A 30 -2.08 -7.01 -9.77
CA VAL A 30 -2.12 -8.05 -10.81
C VAL A 30 -2.78 -9.31 -10.28
N ILE A 31 -3.62 -9.93 -11.11
CA ILE A 31 -4.21 -11.25 -10.82
C ILE A 31 -3.43 -12.29 -11.61
N LEU A 32 -2.72 -13.17 -10.90
CA LEU A 32 -1.97 -14.28 -11.48
C LEU A 32 -2.66 -15.61 -11.23
N GLY A 33 -2.34 -16.61 -12.02
CA GLY A 33 -2.86 -17.97 -11.91
C GLY A 33 -3.01 -18.62 -13.28
N LYS A 34 -3.16 -19.94 -13.29
CA LYS A 34 -3.34 -20.74 -14.50
C LYS A 34 -4.62 -20.35 -15.29
N PRO A 35 -4.76 -20.78 -16.54
CA PRO A 35 -6.06 -20.70 -17.25
C PRO A 35 -7.17 -21.36 -16.45
N ASN A 36 -8.39 -20.83 -16.53
CA ASN A 36 -9.61 -21.40 -15.95
C ASN A 36 -9.66 -21.53 -14.41
N VAL A 37 -8.70 -20.94 -13.67
CA VAL A 37 -8.76 -20.90 -12.18
C VAL A 37 -9.78 -19.88 -11.64
N GLY A 38 -10.35 -19.01 -12.51
CA GLY A 38 -11.37 -18.05 -12.12
C GLY A 38 -10.90 -16.60 -12.02
N LYS A 39 -9.76 -16.22 -12.67
CA LYS A 39 -9.24 -14.84 -12.66
C LYS A 39 -10.24 -13.81 -13.20
N SER A 40 -10.85 -14.09 -14.36
CA SER A 40 -11.87 -13.23 -14.97
C SER A 40 -13.13 -13.14 -14.12
N SER A 41 -13.54 -14.24 -13.49
CA SER A 41 -14.67 -14.26 -12.57
C SER A 41 -14.40 -13.42 -11.32
N LEU A 42 -13.19 -13.52 -10.76
CA LEU A 42 -12.77 -12.70 -9.62
C LEU A 42 -12.76 -11.22 -9.99
N LEU A 43 -12.15 -10.86 -11.13
CA LEU A 43 -12.11 -9.48 -11.61
C LEU A 43 -13.53 -8.91 -11.77
N ASN A 44 -14.45 -9.67 -12.41
CA ASN A 44 -15.82 -9.24 -12.60
C ASN A 44 -16.58 -9.10 -11.27
N LEU A 45 -16.33 -9.98 -10.31
CA LEU A 45 -16.94 -9.93 -8.99
C LEU A 45 -16.48 -8.68 -8.22
N LEU A 46 -15.17 -8.42 -8.19
CA LEU A 46 -14.61 -7.22 -7.56
C LEU A 46 -15.07 -5.92 -8.24
N ALA A 47 -15.22 -5.93 -9.58
CA ALA A 47 -15.70 -4.78 -10.34
C ALA A 47 -17.23 -4.55 -10.19
N GLY A 48 -17.98 -5.58 -9.81
CA GLY A 48 -19.46 -5.54 -9.72
C GLY A 48 -20.00 -5.00 -8.40
N GLU A 49 -19.23 -5.10 -7.31
CA GLU A 49 -19.68 -4.68 -5.98
C GLU A 49 -19.65 -3.16 -5.77
N GLU A 50 -18.71 -2.45 -6.39
CA GLU A 50 -18.75 -0.98 -6.48
C GLU A 50 -18.33 -0.55 -7.89
N LYS A 51 -19.27 -0.06 -8.69
CA LYS A 51 -19.02 0.40 -10.07
C LYS A 51 -17.81 1.31 -10.14
N ALA A 52 -16.82 0.86 -10.90
CA ALA A 52 -15.66 1.62 -11.27
C ALA A 52 -16.06 3.05 -11.70
N ILE A 53 -15.65 4.05 -10.95
CA ILE A 53 -15.61 5.41 -11.47
C ILE A 53 -14.41 5.43 -12.41
N VAL A 54 -14.65 5.17 -13.69
CA VAL A 54 -13.67 5.46 -14.75
C VAL A 54 -13.50 6.98 -14.77
N THR A 55 -12.57 7.48 -13.99
CA THR A 55 -12.09 8.85 -14.19
C THR A 55 -11.18 8.81 -15.39
N ASN A 56 -11.71 9.21 -16.55
CA ASN A 56 -10.91 9.60 -17.69
C ASN A 56 -10.06 10.81 -17.30
N ILE A 57 -8.89 10.57 -16.75
CA ILE A 57 -7.85 11.60 -16.67
C ILE A 57 -7.33 11.76 -18.10
N ALA A 58 -7.81 12.81 -18.79
CA ALA A 58 -7.33 13.16 -20.11
C ALA A 58 -5.82 13.42 -20.04
N GLY A 59 -5.01 12.56 -20.66
CA GLY A 59 -3.57 12.80 -20.80
C GLY A 59 -2.65 11.60 -20.73
N THR A 60 -3.13 10.37 -20.50
CA THR A 60 -2.28 9.18 -20.55
C THR A 60 -2.51 8.37 -21.83
N THR A 61 -1.43 8.09 -22.50
CA THR A 61 -1.32 7.44 -23.83
C THR A 61 -1.95 6.05 -23.89
N ARG A 62 -2.49 5.75 -25.01
CA ARG A 62 -3.37 4.72 -25.58
C ARG A 62 -3.00 3.24 -25.42
N ASP A 63 -2.23 2.75 -24.45
CA ASP A 63 -1.70 1.37 -24.53
C ASP A 63 -2.02 0.41 -23.36
N ALA A 64 -2.81 0.80 -22.34
CA ALA A 64 -3.33 -0.17 -21.36
C ALA A 64 -4.72 0.28 -20.88
N LEU A 65 -5.71 -0.56 -21.04
CA LEU A 65 -7.00 -0.42 -20.37
C LEU A 65 -6.79 -0.77 -18.89
N GLU A 66 -6.38 0.21 -18.10
CA GLU A 66 -6.31 0.09 -16.64
C GLU A 66 -7.74 0.22 -16.10
N GLU A 67 -8.26 -0.85 -15.54
CA GLU A 67 -9.52 -0.79 -14.80
C GLU A 67 -9.22 -0.43 -13.35
N SER A 68 -9.86 0.62 -12.87
CA SER A 68 -9.82 0.99 -11.46
C SER A 68 -11.04 0.43 -10.76
N ILE A 69 -10.82 -0.35 -9.72
CA ILE A 69 -11.85 -0.94 -8.85
C ILE A 69 -11.69 -0.31 -7.48
N LYS A 70 -12.81 -0.08 -6.76
CA LYS A 70 -12.76 0.33 -5.35
C LYS A 70 -13.16 -0.83 -4.47
N ILE A 71 -12.36 -1.13 -3.47
CA ILE A 71 -12.64 -2.13 -2.43
C ILE A 71 -12.50 -1.42 -1.08
N LYS A 72 -13.57 -1.36 -0.30
CA LYS A 72 -13.63 -0.64 1.00
C LYS A 72 -13.07 0.79 0.92
N GLY A 73 -13.37 1.49 -0.19
CA GLY A 73 -12.90 2.87 -0.40
C GLY A 73 -11.45 3.01 -0.91
N ILE A 74 -10.71 1.92 -1.05
CA ILE A 74 -9.35 1.88 -1.59
C ILE A 74 -9.42 1.66 -3.09
N GLY A 75 -8.69 2.47 -3.87
CA GLY A 75 -8.55 2.30 -5.31
C GLY A 75 -7.57 1.16 -5.65
N PHE A 76 -7.96 0.27 -6.55
CA PHE A 76 -7.10 -0.76 -7.13
C PHE A 76 -6.95 -0.49 -8.61
N GLN A 77 -5.73 -0.32 -9.08
CA GLN A 77 -5.40 -0.21 -10.51
C GLN A 77 -5.05 -1.61 -11.03
N MET A 78 -5.97 -2.22 -11.75
CA MET A 78 -5.78 -3.58 -12.28
C MET A 78 -4.86 -3.55 -13.50
N ILE A 79 -3.73 -4.24 -13.41
CA ILE A 79 -2.76 -4.37 -14.50
C ILE A 79 -3.21 -5.50 -15.43
N ASP A 80 -3.20 -5.25 -16.76
CA ASP A 80 -3.52 -6.22 -17.82
C ASP A 80 -4.91 -6.88 -17.75
N THR A 81 -5.94 -6.08 -17.59
CA THR A 81 -7.32 -6.58 -17.66
C THR A 81 -7.67 -7.20 -19.01
N ALA A 82 -7.02 -6.80 -20.11
CA ALA A 82 -7.24 -7.35 -21.45
C ALA A 82 -6.84 -8.84 -21.55
N GLY A 83 -5.72 -9.24 -20.92
CA GLY A 83 -5.31 -10.64 -20.87
C GLY A 83 -6.20 -11.51 -19.97
N ILE A 84 -6.86 -10.91 -18.98
CA ILE A 84 -7.79 -11.59 -18.07
C ILE A 84 -9.16 -11.81 -18.76
N ARG A 85 -9.57 -10.90 -19.66
CA ARG A 85 -10.89 -10.97 -20.35
C ARG A 85 -10.90 -11.80 -21.64
N SER A 86 -9.73 -11.99 -22.27
CA SER A 86 -9.64 -12.81 -23.48
C SER A 86 -9.66 -14.30 -23.11
N THR A 87 -10.80 -14.93 -23.29
CA THR A 87 -11.06 -16.36 -22.99
C THR A 87 -10.62 -17.30 -24.11
N GLU A 88 -9.77 -16.89 -25.04
CA GLU A 88 -9.36 -17.76 -26.15
C GLU A 88 -7.93 -18.29 -25.98
N ASP A 89 -7.86 -19.60 -26.09
CA ASP A 89 -6.77 -20.56 -25.94
C ASP A 89 -5.50 -20.33 -26.79
N VAL A 90 -4.95 -19.16 -26.84
CA VAL A 90 -3.67 -18.97 -27.53
C VAL A 90 -2.67 -18.40 -26.54
N VAL A 91 -1.75 -19.26 -26.11
CA VAL A 91 -0.42 -18.93 -25.57
C VAL A 91 -0.15 -19.35 -24.11
N GLU A 92 0.09 -20.63 -23.91
CA GLU A 92 0.71 -21.16 -22.67
C GLU A 92 2.13 -20.62 -22.40
N LYS A 93 2.90 -20.27 -23.41
CA LYS A 93 4.29 -19.75 -23.21
C LYS A 93 4.41 -18.24 -23.07
N ILE A 94 3.49 -17.45 -23.62
CA ILE A 94 3.48 -15.98 -23.42
C ILE A 94 2.98 -15.61 -22.00
N GLY A 95 2.35 -16.54 -21.29
CA GLY A 95 1.79 -16.31 -19.95
C GLY A 95 2.85 -16.02 -18.88
N VAL A 96 3.92 -16.80 -18.80
CA VAL A 96 4.93 -16.70 -17.73
C VAL A 96 5.78 -15.43 -17.87
N GLU A 97 6.25 -15.10 -19.06
CA GLU A 97 7.03 -13.87 -19.27
C GLU A 97 6.21 -12.61 -18.97
N LYS A 98 4.92 -12.60 -19.36
CA LYS A 98 4.00 -11.52 -19.00
C LYS A 98 3.76 -11.48 -17.50
N ALA A 99 3.54 -12.62 -16.86
CA ALA A 99 3.35 -12.72 -15.42
C ALA A 99 4.55 -12.14 -14.65
N ILE A 100 5.77 -12.46 -15.08
CA ILE A 100 7.02 -11.90 -14.50
C ILE A 100 7.04 -10.37 -14.63
N ARG A 101 6.72 -9.86 -15.83
CA ARG A 101 6.71 -8.40 -16.08
C ARG A 101 5.68 -7.70 -15.20
N PHE A 102 4.45 -8.19 -15.15
CA PHE A 102 3.37 -7.58 -14.38
C PHE A 102 3.60 -7.70 -12.88
N ALA A 103 4.10 -8.85 -12.41
CA ALA A 103 4.48 -9.02 -11.00
C ALA A 103 5.57 -8.02 -10.57
N LYS A 104 6.49 -7.67 -11.49
CA LYS A 104 7.55 -6.68 -11.20
C LYS A 104 6.96 -5.29 -10.92
N ASP A 105 5.98 -4.87 -11.70
CA ASP A 105 5.39 -3.52 -11.64
C ASP A 105 4.24 -3.41 -10.62
N ALA A 106 3.72 -4.55 -10.14
CA ALA A 106 2.63 -4.59 -9.18
C ALA A 106 3.07 -4.28 -7.74
N ASP A 107 2.21 -3.56 -7.02
CA ASP A 107 2.28 -3.38 -5.57
C ASP A 107 1.64 -4.57 -4.83
N LEU A 108 0.60 -5.17 -5.43
CA LEU A 108 -0.12 -6.33 -4.90
C LEU A 108 -0.26 -7.43 -5.97
N ILE A 109 -0.01 -8.66 -5.56
CA ILE A 109 -0.28 -9.86 -6.37
C ILE A 109 -1.43 -10.64 -5.73
N LEU A 110 -2.52 -10.84 -6.49
CA LEU A 110 -3.59 -11.79 -6.15
C LEU A 110 -3.33 -13.07 -6.93
N TYR A 111 -2.78 -14.09 -6.26
CA TYR A 111 -2.48 -15.36 -6.89
C TYR A 111 -3.65 -16.33 -6.71
N VAL A 112 -4.34 -16.65 -7.80
CA VAL A 112 -5.55 -17.51 -7.80
C VAL A 112 -5.17 -18.94 -8.14
N ILE A 113 -5.54 -19.86 -7.26
CA ILE A 113 -5.35 -21.31 -7.39
C ILE A 113 -6.74 -21.96 -7.39
N ASP A 114 -6.95 -22.92 -8.27
CA ASP A 114 -8.12 -23.79 -8.26
C ASP A 114 -7.96 -24.86 -7.18
N SER A 115 -8.75 -24.80 -6.12
CA SER A 115 -8.65 -25.74 -5.00
C SER A 115 -9.08 -27.17 -5.36
N SER A 116 -9.80 -27.36 -6.46
CA SER A 116 -10.33 -28.65 -6.91
C SER A 116 -9.35 -29.45 -7.81
N VAL A 117 -8.17 -28.89 -8.10
CA VAL A 117 -7.17 -29.52 -8.98
C VAL A 117 -5.81 -29.47 -8.30
N ILE A 118 -5.03 -30.55 -8.41
CA ILE A 118 -3.67 -30.64 -7.85
C ILE A 118 -2.75 -29.55 -8.44
N LEU A 119 -1.79 -29.07 -7.63
CA LEU A 119 -0.75 -28.17 -8.10
C LEU A 119 0.13 -28.85 -9.16
N ASP A 120 0.52 -28.09 -10.19
CA ASP A 120 1.39 -28.56 -11.26
C ASP A 120 2.57 -27.60 -11.51
N GLU A 121 3.40 -27.90 -12.52
CA GLU A 121 4.59 -27.13 -12.85
C GLU A 121 4.31 -25.63 -13.06
N ASN A 122 3.16 -25.27 -13.64
CA ASN A 122 2.79 -23.87 -13.86
C ASN A 122 2.53 -23.13 -12.52
N ASP A 123 1.98 -23.82 -11.52
CA ASP A 123 1.81 -23.23 -10.17
C ASP A 123 3.18 -22.99 -9.53
N PHE A 124 4.11 -23.97 -9.67
CA PHE A 124 5.46 -23.84 -9.13
C PHE A 124 6.29 -22.74 -9.77
N GLU A 125 6.00 -22.34 -11.02
CA GLU A 125 6.63 -21.20 -11.69
C GLU A 125 6.12 -19.86 -11.16
N ILE A 126 4.92 -19.79 -10.61
CA ILE A 126 4.32 -18.55 -10.09
C ILE A 126 4.77 -18.24 -8.66
N PHE A 127 4.94 -19.25 -7.78
CA PHE A 127 5.34 -19.03 -6.40
C PHE A 127 6.61 -18.15 -6.24
N PRO A 128 7.67 -18.31 -7.04
CA PRO A 128 8.85 -17.45 -6.94
C PRO A 128 8.57 -15.97 -7.23
N LEU A 129 7.54 -15.66 -8.03
CA LEU A 129 7.17 -14.28 -8.36
C LEU A 129 6.60 -13.50 -7.18
N LEU A 130 6.12 -14.21 -6.16
CA LEU A 130 5.58 -13.59 -4.94
C LEU A 130 6.68 -13.03 -4.05
N LYS A 131 7.94 -13.48 -4.21
CA LYS A 131 9.04 -13.13 -3.31
C LYS A 131 9.31 -11.63 -3.29
N GLY A 132 9.25 -11.05 -2.08
CA GLY A 132 9.49 -9.62 -1.87
C GLY A 132 8.34 -8.71 -2.31
N LYS A 133 7.17 -9.26 -2.58
CA LYS A 133 5.95 -8.52 -2.95
C LYS A 133 4.88 -8.68 -1.87
N HIS A 134 3.96 -7.72 -1.79
CA HIS A 134 2.71 -7.97 -1.11
C HIS A 134 1.89 -8.93 -1.98
N ALA A 135 1.51 -10.07 -1.41
CA ALA A 135 0.72 -11.05 -2.15
C ALA A 135 -0.31 -11.71 -1.25
N VAL A 136 -1.44 -12.07 -1.84
CA VAL A 136 -2.48 -12.90 -1.24
C VAL A 136 -2.72 -14.10 -2.13
N ILE A 137 -2.70 -15.30 -1.56
CA ILE A 137 -3.00 -16.54 -2.27
C ILE A 137 -4.49 -16.83 -2.10
N LEU A 138 -5.19 -16.94 -3.22
CA LEU A 138 -6.64 -17.16 -3.27
C LEU A 138 -6.92 -18.60 -3.68
N LEU A 139 -7.43 -19.41 -2.74
CA LEU A 139 -7.96 -20.73 -3.04
C LEU A 139 -9.38 -20.57 -3.56
N ASN A 140 -9.54 -20.56 -4.87
CA ASN A 140 -10.84 -20.43 -5.52
C ASN A 140 -11.52 -21.79 -5.73
N LYS A 141 -12.78 -21.74 -6.07
CA LYS A 141 -13.70 -22.89 -6.29
C LYS A 141 -13.90 -23.75 -5.05
N THR A 142 -13.91 -23.13 -3.88
CA THR A 142 -14.16 -23.83 -2.60
C THR A 142 -15.59 -24.39 -2.46
N ASP A 143 -16.46 -24.12 -3.42
CA ASP A 143 -17.76 -24.75 -3.61
C ASP A 143 -17.65 -26.19 -4.20
N LEU A 144 -16.46 -26.56 -4.68
CA LEU A 144 -16.13 -27.91 -5.14
C LEU A 144 -15.29 -28.65 -4.08
N PRO A 145 -15.21 -30.00 -4.16
CA PRO A 145 -14.31 -30.76 -3.30
C PRO A 145 -12.86 -30.30 -3.46
N SER A 146 -12.23 -29.87 -2.37
CA SER A 146 -10.86 -29.39 -2.39
C SER A 146 -9.89 -30.56 -2.45
N VAL A 147 -8.90 -30.46 -3.33
CA VAL A 147 -7.78 -31.41 -3.49
C VAL A 147 -6.49 -30.80 -2.95
N VAL A 148 -6.33 -29.47 -3.05
CA VAL A 148 -5.19 -28.73 -2.56
C VAL A 148 -5.42 -28.30 -1.12
N THR A 149 -4.42 -28.52 -0.26
CA THR A 149 -4.42 -28.12 1.15
C THR A 149 -3.64 -26.82 1.39
N GLU A 150 -4.01 -26.10 2.46
CA GLU A 150 -3.24 -24.92 2.86
C GLU A 150 -1.80 -25.26 3.24
N GLU A 151 -1.57 -26.45 3.83
CA GLU A 151 -0.24 -26.93 4.21
C GLU A 151 0.67 -27.07 3.01
N GLU A 152 0.16 -27.61 1.89
CA GLU A 152 0.90 -27.71 0.63
C GLU A 152 1.28 -26.33 0.11
N ILE A 153 0.33 -25.40 0.09
CA ILE A 153 0.59 -24.02 -0.35
C ILE A 153 1.58 -23.32 0.57
N LYS A 154 1.46 -23.45 1.89
CA LYS A 154 2.39 -22.87 2.85
C LYS A 154 3.81 -23.41 2.67
N LYS A 155 3.93 -24.70 2.35
CA LYS A 155 5.22 -25.33 2.07
C LYS A 155 5.87 -24.72 0.82
N GLU A 156 5.14 -24.60 -0.27
CA GLU A 156 5.65 -24.10 -1.55
C GLU A 156 5.87 -22.57 -1.54
N SER A 157 5.03 -21.82 -0.84
CA SER A 157 5.14 -20.36 -0.70
C SER A 157 6.08 -19.89 0.41
N GLY A 158 6.63 -20.82 1.19
CA GLY A 158 7.45 -20.53 2.37
C GLY A 158 6.65 -20.00 3.57
N GLY A 159 5.32 -20.12 3.56
CA GLY A 159 4.44 -19.71 4.67
C GLY A 159 4.36 -18.21 4.92
N LEU A 160 4.83 -17.38 3.98
CA LEU A 160 4.96 -15.93 4.15
C LEU A 160 3.70 -15.13 3.74
N TYR A 161 2.77 -15.76 3.03
CA TYR A 161 1.63 -15.07 2.40
C TYR A 161 0.31 -15.52 3.02
N PRO A 162 -0.63 -14.60 3.25
CA PRO A 162 -1.98 -14.96 3.66
C PRO A 162 -2.66 -15.79 2.58
N ILE A 163 -3.45 -16.77 3.02
CA ILE A 163 -4.26 -17.63 2.16
C ILE A 163 -5.71 -17.35 2.48
N VAL A 164 -6.49 -16.98 1.46
CA VAL A 164 -7.92 -16.72 1.58
C VAL A 164 -8.71 -17.71 0.72
N LYS A 165 -9.73 -18.32 1.31
CA LYS A 165 -10.65 -19.25 0.61
C LYS A 165 -11.79 -18.49 -0.01
N ILE A 166 -11.94 -18.62 -1.32
CA ILE A 166 -13.00 -17.93 -2.05
C ILE A 166 -13.80 -18.89 -2.93
N SER A 167 -15.03 -18.52 -3.23
CA SER A 167 -15.77 -19.04 -4.38
C SER A 167 -16.33 -17.89 -5.18
N THR A 168 -15.75 -17.66 -6.36
CA THR A 168 -16.24 -16.61 -7.28
C THR A 168 -17.65 -16.92 -7.80
N THR A 169 -18.06 -18.19 -7.80
CA THR A 169 -19.41 -18.62 -8.21
C THR A 169 -20.45 -18.40 -7.10
N LYS A 170 -20.05 -18.60 -5.83
CA LYS A 170 -20.94 -18.44 -4.67
C LYS A 170 -20.78 -17.08 -3.99
N HIS A 171 -19.86 -16.24 -4.47
CA HIS A 171 -19.55 -14.92 -3.91
C HIS A 171 -19.15 -14.98 -2.43
N THR A 172 -18.41 -16.03 -2.03
CA THR A 172 -17.93 -16.22 -0.65
C THR A 172 -16.44 -15.90 -0.52
N GLY A 173 -16.01 -15.46 0.67
CA GLY A 173 -14.63 -15.15 1.00
C GLY A 173 -14.14 -13.79 0.49
N ILE A 174 -14.98 -12.98 -0.13
CA ILE A 174 -14.60 -11.67 -0.67
C ILE A 174 -14.33 -10.67 0.47
N GLU A 175 -15.18 -10.63 1.48
CA GLU A 175 -14.98 -9.79 2.65
C GLU A 175 -13.65 -10.11 3.38
N GLU A 176 -13.30 -11.41 3.51
CA GLU A 176 -12.03 -11.85 4.07
C GLU A 176 -10.83 -11.40 3.21
N LEU A 177 -10.96 -11.44 1.87
CA LEU A 177 -9.96 -10.90 0.95
C LEU A 177 -9.77 -9.39 1.16
N GLU A 178 -10.86 -8.64 1.24
CA GLU A 178 -10.84 -7.19 1.47
C GLU A 178 -10.17 -6.83 2.79
N ASP A 179 -10.51 -7.54 3.87
CA ASP A 179 -9.89 -7.35 5.18
C ASP A 179 -8.40 -7.69 5.15
N THR A 180 -8.04 -8.79 4.49
CA THR A 180 -6.63 -9.22 4.34
C THR A 180 -5.81 -8.17 3.60
N VAL A 181 -6.32 -7.64 2.50
CA VAL A 181 -5.63 -6.59 1.74
C VAL A 181 -5.55 -5.30 2.55
N SER A 182 -6.61 -4.93 3.25
CA SER A 182 -6.62 -3.78 4.15
C SER A 182 -5.55 -3.91 5.25
N GLN A 183 -5.40 -5.08 5.84
CA GLN A 183 -4.35 -5.34 6.83
C GLN A 183 -2.93 -5.24 6.25
N LEU A 184 -2.71 -5.73 5.03
CA LEU A 184 -1.40 -5.69 4.38
C LEU A 184 -0.89 -4.27 4.11
N PHE A 185 -1.77 -3.34 3.76
CA PHE A 185 -1.38 -1.99 3.35
C PHE A 185 -1.62 -0.93 4.41
N PHE A 186 -2.51 -1.17 5.37
CA PHE A 186 -2.95 -0.15 6.33
C PHE A 186 -2.88 -0.62 7.77
N HIS A 187 -2.24 -1.77 8.05
CA HIS A 187 -2.11 -2.34 9.41
C HIS A 187 -3.45 -2.46 10.17
N GLY A 188 -4.55 -2.68 9.42
CA GLY A 188 -5.89 -2.88 9.98
C GLY A 188 -6.63 -1.62 10.44
N THR A 189 -6.04 -0.45 10.32
CA THR A 189 -6.69 0.82 10.72
C THR A 189 -6.95 1.71 9.52
N ILE A 190 -7.97 1.39 8.72
CA ILE A 190 -8.54 2.37 7.81
C ILE A 190 -9.72 3.01 8.53
N SER A 191 -9.50 4.19 9.14
CA SER A 191 -10.60 5.10 9.42
C SER A 191 -10.57 6.20 8.37
N PHE A 192 -11.42 6.13 7.37
CA PHE A 192 -11.64 7.25 6.42
C PHE A 192 -12.25 8.49 7.09
N GLN A 193 -12.57 8.40 8.38
CA GLN A 193 -13.13 9.48 9.17
C GLN A 193 -12.01 10.24 9.90
N ASN A 194 -11.62 11.38 9.32
CA ASN A 194 -10.76 12.41 9.95
C ASN A 194 -9.25 12.11 10.11
N GLU A 195 -8.66 11.15 9.42
CA GLU A 195 -7.20 11.04 9.40
C GLU A 195 -6.58 11.89 8.28
N VAL A 196 -5.55 12.66 8.64
CA VAL A 196 -4.77 13.46 7.69
C VAL A 196 -3.69 12.57 7.10
N TYR A 197 -3.71 12.36 5.79
CA TYR A 197 -2.70 11.58 5.08
C TYR A 197 -1.76 12.48 4.28
N LEU A 198 -0.46 12.19 4.34
CA LEU A 198 0.54 12.87 3.52
C LEU A 198 0.54 12.25 2.12
N THR A 199 -0.08 12.92 1.16
CA THR A 199 -0.17 12.46 -0.24
C THR A 199 0.93 13.03 -1.14
N ASN A 200 1.76 13.94 -0.65
CA ASN A 200 2.80 14.63 -1.39
C ASN A 200 4.18 14.27 -0.85
N LEU A 201 5.09 13.83 -1.72
CA LEU A 201 6.46 13.45 -1.36
C LEU A 201 7.22 14.59 -0.66
N ARG A 202 7.05 15.84 -1.13
CA ARG A 202 7.66 17.01 -0.48
C ARG A 202 7.17 17.21 0.94
N HIS A 203 5.87 17.01 1.21
CA HIS A 203 5.32 17.09 2.55
C HIS A 203 5.84 15.95 3.44
N LYS A 204 5.96 14.72 2.88
CA LYS A 204 6.56 13.59 3.61
C LYS A 204 8.00 13.87 4.03
N GLU A 205 8.81 14.44 3.13
CA GLU A 205 10.19 14.83 3.43
C GLU A 205 10.25 15.92 4.50
N ALA A 206 9.44 16.96 4.37
CA ALA A 206 9.39 18.03 5.37
C ALA A 206 8.96 17.53 6.76
N VAL A 207 7.94 16.66 6.85
CA VAL A 207 7.53 16.04 8.12
C VAL A 207 8.64 15.17 8.69
N ARG A 208 9.39 14.42 7.86
CA ARG A 208 10.53 13.60 8.30
C ARG A 208 11.64 14.46 8.88
N GLU A 209 12.05 15.52 8.19
CA GLU A 209 13.08 16.45 8.68
C GLU A 209 12.64 17.11 9.99
N ALA A 210 11.37 17.51 10.10
CA ALA A 210 10.81 18.05 11.34
C ALA A 210 10.84 17.01 12.48
N TYR A 211 10.47 15.77 12.22
CA TYR A 211 10.51 14.67 13.19
C TYR A 211 11.93 14.40 13.69
N GLU A 212 12.90 14.29 12.78
CA GLU A 212 14.32 14.06 13.12
C GLU A 212 14.86 15.21 13.96
N SER A 213 14.51 16.45 13.63
CA SER A 213 14.90 17.63 14.43
C SER A 213 14.32 17.59 15.84
N LEU A 214 13.05 17.22 16.03
CA LEU A 214 12.47 17.08 17.36
C LEU A 214 13.10 15.93 18.18
N LEU A 215 13.55 14.86 17.54
CA LEU A 215 14.32 13.81 18.23
C LEU A 215 15.68 14.34 18.72
N MET A 216 16.32 15.23 17.96
CA MET A 216 17.56 15.88 18.41
C MET A 216 17.30 16.81 19.60
N VAL A 217 16.19 17.56 19.60
CA VAL A 217 15.74 18.35 20.75
C VAL A 217 15.56 17.46 21.98
N GLU A 218 14.83 16.34 21.88
CA GLU A 218 14.61 15.42 22.99
C GLU A 218 15.92 14.87 23.54
N LYS A 219 16.85 14.49 22.66
CA LYS A 219 18.18 14.01 23.03
C LYS A 219 18.99 15.08 23.76
N SER A 220 19.02 16.32 23.27
CA SER A 220 19.75 17.43 23.89
C SER A 220 19.21 17.76 25.28
N ILE A 221 17.88 17.75 25.45
CA ILE A 221 17.23 17.93 26.76
C ILE A 221 17.59 16.77 27.71
N SER A 222 17.58 15.54 27.24
CA SER A 222 17.91 14.36 28.05
C SER A 222 19.36 14.36 28.55
N MET A 223 20.26 15.01 27.79
CA MET A 223 21.67 15.21 28.15
C MET A 223 21.89 16.46 29.00
N ASN A 224 20.85 17.20 29.39
CA ASN A 224 20.92 18.47 30.10
C ASN A 224 21.84 19.49 29.40
N LEU A 225 21.82 19.53 28.08
CA LEU A 225 22.56 20.52 27.31
C LEU A 225 21.92 21.92 27.46
N PRO A 226 22.71 23.01 27.34
CA PRO A 226 22.18 24.37 27.32
C PRO A 226 21.13 24.58 26.22
N GLU A 227 20.21 25.51 26.42
CA GLU A 227 19.08 25.78 25.53
C GLU A 227 19.52 26.15 24.11
N ASP A 228 20.65 26.80 23.96
CA ASP A 228 21.24 27.18 22.65
C ASP A 228 21.45 25.94 21.73
N PHE A 229 21.71 24.75 22.31
CA PHE A 229 21.97 23.54 21.53
C PHE A 229 20.74 22.97 20.85
N TYR A 230 19.55 23.11 21.45
CA TYR A 230 18.33 22.56 20.87
C TYR A 230 17.43 23.62 20.22
N SER A 231 17.74 24.91 20.36
CA SER A 231 17.01 25.99 19.71
C SER A 231 17.09 25.88 18.18
N ILE A 232 18.25 25.54 17.66
CA ILE A 232 18.49 25.37 16.21
C ILE A 232 17.64 24.24 15.66
N ASP A 233 17.61 23.10 16.34
CA ASP A 233 16.81 21.93 15.92
C ASP A 233 15.30 22.22 16.01
N LEU A 234 14.86 22.94 17.05
CA LEU A 234 13.48 23.37 17.19
C LEU A 234 13.05 24.30 16.05
N MET A 235 13.91 25.27 15.72
CA MET A 235 13.69 26.20 14.60
C MET A 235 13.65 25.46 13.26
N ASN A 236 14.54 24.50 13.05
CA ASN A 236 14.52 23.70 11.83
C ASN A 236 13.20 22.90 11.70
N SER A 237 12.75 22.27 12.80
CA SER A 237 11.46 21.57 12.81
C SER A 237 10.31 22.52 12.46
N TYR A 238 10.27 23.72 13.04
CA TYR A 238 9.25 24.72 12.76
C TYR A 238 9.27 25.15 11.27
N ALA A 239 10.47 25.43 10.74
CA ALA A 239 10.64 25.83 9.34
C ALA A 239 10.16 24.76 8.34
N GLN A 240 10.47 23.48 8.62
CA GLN A 240 10.01 22.38 7.77
C GLN A 240 8.48 22.23 7.78
N LEU A 241 7.86 22.38 8.95
CA LEU A 241 6.39 22.34 9.05
C LEU A 241 5.74 23.56 8.38
N GLY A 242 6.33 24.76 8.51
CA GLY A 242 5.89 25.97 7.82
C GLY A 242 5.84 25.80 6.29
N ARG A 243 6.83 25.14 5.70
CA ARG A 243 6.86 24.85 4.25
C ARG A 243 5.67 24.02 3.77
N ILE A 244 5.07 23.20 4.63
CA ILE A 244 3.90 22.37 4.28
C ILE A 244 2.65 23.22 4.13
N ILE A 245 2.47 24.18 5.03
CA ILE A 245 1.29 25.06 5.08
C ILE A 245 1.47 26.35 4.25
N GLY A 246 2.68 26.56 3.70
CA GLY A 246 2.99 27.74 2.90
C GLY A 246 3.29 28.98 3.74
N GLU A 247 3.59 28.80 5.02
CA GLU A 247 4.08 29.86 5.90
C GLU A 247 5.60 29.94 5.81
N GLU A 248 6.12 31.12 5.53
CA GLU A 248 7.54 31.43 5.71
C GLU A 248 7.81 31.62 7.20
N VAL A 249 8.96 31.17 7.65
CA VAL A 249 9.41 31.43 9.02
C VAL A 249 9.63 32.93 9.14
N ASP A 250 8.80 33.58 9.93
CA ASP A 250 8.90 35.02 10.13
C ASP A 250 10.21 35.31 10.85
N ASP A 251 11.05 36.17 10.25
CA ASP A 251 12.34 36.60 10.84
C ASP A 251 12.12 37.19 12.24
N ASP A 252 10.94 37.75 12.51
CA ASP A 252 10.56 38.28 13.81
C ASP A 252 10.44 37.18 14.87
N LEU A 253 9.90 35.98 14.53
CA LEU A 253 9.80 34.85 15.46
C LEU A 253 11.20 34.30 15.77
N VAL A 254 12.08 34.24 14.77
CA VAL A 254 13.49 33.85 14.93
C VAL A 254 14.17 34.80 15.89
N ASN A 255 14.01 36.10 15.67
CA ASN A 255 14.57 37.15 16.52
C ASN A 255 13.99 37.14 17.94
N GLU A 256 12.70 36.88 18.12
CA GLU A 256 12.05 36.79 19.42
C GLU A 256 12.60 35.59 20.23
N ILE A 257 12.78 34.42 19.60
CA ILE A 257 13.39 33.26 20.25
C ILE A 257 14.81 33.59 20.65
N PHE A 258 15.66 34.06 19.75
CA PHE A 258 17.04 34.41 20.07
C PHE A 258 17.15 35.55 21.09
N SER A 259 16.27 36.53 21.07
CA SER A 259 16.29 37.63 22.07
C SER A 259 15.93 37.15 23.47
N LYS A 260 15.03 36.18 23.60
CA LYS A 260 14.64 35.60 24.91
C LYS A 260 15.73 34.67 25.46
N PHE A 261 16.48 34.00 24.60
CA PHE A 261 17.55 33.08 24.99
C PHE A 261 18.91 33.76 25.18
N CYS A 262 19.19 34.88 24.51
CA CYS A 262 20.45 35.63 24.68
C CYS A 262 20.51 36.54 25.90
N MET A 263 19.46 36.64 26.73
CA MET A 263 19.40 37.51 27.93
C MET A 263 19.75 36.79 29.24
N GLY A 264 20.41 35.64 29.18
CA GLY A 264 20.97 34.93 30.32
C GLY A 264 22.47 35.29 30.52
N LYS A 265 22.78 36.48 30.98
CA LYS A 265 24.04 36.80 31.65
C LYS A 265 23.82 36.73 33.15
#